data_805ddf4f7850ed580de382692670dad2
#
_entry.id   805ddf4f7850ed580de382692670dad2
#
_cell.length_a   1.000
_cell.length_b   1.000
_cell.length_c   1.000
_cell.angle_alpha   90.00
_cell.angle_beta   90.00
_cell.angle_gamma   90.00
#
_symmetry.space_group_name_H-M   'P 1'
#
loop_
_entity.id
_entity.type
_entity.pdbx_description
1 polymer ?
#
loop_
_entity_poly.entity_id
_entity_poly.type
_entity_poly.pdbx_seq_one_letter_code
_entity_poly.pdbx_strand_id
1 'polypeptide(L)'
;LGDVYKRQTLDSTEIIVLATAGGLFLIQIIYYLCLYNRIHARSRAVKQGDTHFTQELPPISVIICAREESENLRRNLGAVLEQDYPQFEVIVINDGNTDESEDYLTILEEKYPHLYHSFVPDSSRYISRKKLAVTLGIKASKYEWLVFTNANCMPQSNQWLRLMARNFTSRTQVVLGYSGYERGKGWLHKRAAFDNLFTSMRYLGFALAGSPYMGIGRNLAYRKELFYQQKGFSAHLNLQRGDDDLFINHVATPENTRVETDANAIVRMQPLLRAKDWKEEKIGYASTARLYHGMQRWLAGFETLTRLAFHASWIAAMVIGILHFHWLAAGVAFLLFLLRFTMQAVIVNKTARDLEEQRRYYFTLPAFDLLQPIQSLRWKWYCLFRKKSGFLRK
;
A
#
# COMPACT_ATOMS: atom_id res chain seq x y z
N LEU A 1 -44.80 0.84 -39.76
CA LEU A 1 -44.69 1.50 -38.45
C LEU A 1 -44.62 0.48 -37.30
N GLY A 2 -45.38 -0.66 -37.34
CA GLY A 2 -45.31 -1.69 -36.32
C GLY A 2 -43.97 -2.41 -36.17
N ASP A 3 -43.23 -2.61 -37.26
CA ASP A 3 -41.89 -3.21 -37.23
C ASP A 3 -40.78 -2.27 -36.72
N VAL A 4 -40.98 -0.96 -36.87
CA VAL A 4 -40.08 0.04 -36.28
C VAL A 4 -40.24 0.13 -34.78
N TYR A 5 -41.49 0.02 -34.27
CA TYR A 5 -41.76 -0.01 -32.82
C TYR A 5 -41.30 -1.31 -32.15
N LYS A 6 -41.45 -2.48 -32.82
CA LYS A 6 -40.91 -3.76 -32.30
C LYS A 6 -39.40 -3.78 -32.18
N ARG A 7 -38.65 -2.99 -33.01
CA ARG A 7 -37.20 -2.83 -32.93
C ARG A 7 -36.73 -1.91 -31.81
N GLN A 8 -37.63 -1.25 -31.07
CA GLN A 8 -37.27 -0.33 -29.95
C GLN A 8 -37.45 -0.93 -28.57
N THR A 9 -38.11 -2.10 -28.46
CA THR A 9 -38.26 -2.79 -27.15
C THR A 9 -37.00 -3.60 -26.86
N LEU A 10 -36.35 -3.28 -25.73
CA LEU A 10 -35.18 -4.04 -25.27
C LEU A 10 -35.61 -5.49 -24.99
N ASP A 11 -34.75 -6.43 -25.40
CA ASP A 11 -34.92 -7.84 -25.05
C ASP A 11 -34.64 -8.05 -23.55
N SER A 12 -35.22 -9.09 -22.99
CA SER A 12 -35.06 -9.46 -21.57
C SER A 12 -33.58 -9.62 -21.20
N THR A 13 -32.76 -10.15 -22.13
CA THR A 13 -31.29 -10.28 -21.95
C THR A 13 -30.62 -8.94 -21.81
N GLU A 14 -30.96 -7.97 -22.65
CA GLU A 14 -30.41 -6.62 -22.62
C GLU A 14 -30.76 -5.89 -21.33
N ILE A 15 -32.00 -6.02 -20.90
CA ILE A 15 -32.48 -5.44 -19.61
C ILE A 15 -31.68 -6.01 -18.45
N ILE A 16 -31.50 -7.35 -18.40
CA ILE A 16 -30.78 -8.03 -17.32
C ILE A 16 -29.31 -7.56 -17.30
N VAL A 17 -28.65 -7.51 -18.47
CA VAL A 17 -27.22 -7.12 -18.55
C VAL A 17 -27.04 -5.66 -18.18
N LEU A 18 -27.92 -4.76 -18.64
CA LEU A 18 -27.90 -3.34 -18.29
C LEU A 18 -28.19 -3.10 -16.80
N ALA A 19 -29.18 -3.78 -16.25
CA ALA A 19 -29.50 -3.71 -14.82
C ALA A 19 -28.31 -4.21 -13.97
N THR A 20 -27.66 -5.29 -14.39
CA THR A 20 -26.44 -5.81 -13.76
C THR A 20 -25.30 -4.79 -13.82
N ALA A 21 -25.05 -4.19 -14.99
CA ALA A 21 -24.05 -3.13 -15.12
C ALA A 21 -24.36 -1.91 -14.24
N GLY A 22 -25.64 -1.51 -14.15
CA GLY A 22 -26.10 -0.41 -13.28
C GLY A 22 -25.91 -0.73 -11.79
N GLY A 23 -26.27 -1.92 -11.34
CA GLY A 23 -26.05 -2.37 -9.97
C GLY A 23 -24.55 -2.41 -9.59
N LEU A 24 -23.70 -2.95 -10.47
CA LEU A 24 -22.25 -2.97 -10.28
C LEU A 24 -21.63 -1.57 -10.32
N PHE A 25 -22.16 -0.68 -11.16
CA PHE A 25 -21.79 0.73 -11.18
C PHE A 25 -22.03 1.39 -9.82
N LEU A 26 -23.22 1.21 -9.23
CA LEU A 26 -23.55 1.76 -7.91
C LEU A 26 -22.62 1.22 -6.82
N ILE A 27 -22.32 -0.06 -6.81
CA ILE A 27 -21.35 -0.66 -5.89
C ILE A 27 -19.98 0.02 -6.03
N GLN A 28 -19.49 0.21 -7.25
CA GLN A 28 -18.22 0.86 -7.49
C GLN A 28 -18.21 2.33 -7.05
N ILE A 29 -19.30 3.08 -7.25
CA ILE A 29 -19.44 4.46 -6.74
C ILE A 29 -19.29 4.48 -5.23
N ILE A 30 -19.94 3.57 -4.51
CA ILE A 30 -19.85 3.48 -3.04
C ILE A 30 -18.38 3.29 -2.63
N TYR A 31 -17.63 2.37 -3.25
CA TYR A 31 -16.22 2.19 -2.94
C TYR A 31 -15.39 3.44 -3.22
N TYR A 32 -15.62 4.12 -4.35
CA TYR A 32 -14.85 5.32 -4.68
C TYR A 32 -15.15 6.49 -3.72
N LEU A 33 -16.40 6.72 -3.38
CA LEU A 33 -16.78 7.83 -2.50
C LEU A 33 -16.48 7.54 -1.04
N CYS A 34 -16.83 6.34 -0.54
CA CYS A 34 -16.74 6.02 0.89
C CYS A 34 -15.35 5.52 1.31
N LEU A 35 -14.53 4.99 0.39
CA LEU A 35 -13.24 4.42 0.71
C LEU A 35 -12.09 5.19 0.04
N TYR A 36 -12.03 5.21 -1.29
CA TYR A 36 -10.87 5.74 -2.01
C TYR A 36 -10.73 7.26 -1.93
N ASN A 37 -11.83 7.99 -1.77
CA ASN A 37 -11.81 9.45 -1.58
C ASN A 37 -11.35 9.88 -0.18
N ARG A 38 -11.22 8.96 0.78
CA ARG A 38 -10.89 9.28 2.19
C ARG A 38 -9.53 9.93 2.36
N ILE A 39 -8.54 9.55 1.55
CA ILE A 39 -7.20 10.18 1.61
C ILE A 39 -7.31 11.66 1.23
N HIS A 40 -8.02 11.98 0.14
CA HIS A 40 -8.25 13.36 -0.26
C HIS A 40 -9.04 14.13 0.81
N ALA A 41 -10.09 13.54 1.36
CA ALA A 41 -10.87 14.14 2.45
C ALA A 41 -9.98 14.41 3.69
N ARG A 42 -9.11 13.46 4.07
CA ARG A 42 -8.15 13.61 5.17
C ARG A 42 -7.16 14.74 4.90
N SER A 43 -6.52 14.76 3.72
CA SER A 43 -5.59 15.83 3.33
C SER A 43 -6.26 17.21 3.37
N ARG A 44 -7.52 17.29 2.96
CA ARG A 44 -8.31 18.52 3.04
C ARG A 44 -8.59 18.92 4.49
N ALA A 45 -9.03 17.99 5.34
CA ALA A 45 -9.28 18.25 6.76
C ALA A 45 -8.02 18.72 7.49
N VAL A 46 -6.85 18.13 7.18
CA VAL A 46 -5.56 18.59 7.71
C VAL A 46 -5.27 20.03 7.30
N LYS A 47 -5.45 20.39 6.03
CA LYS A 47 -5.23 21.75 5.52
C LYS A 47 -6.19 22.79 6.11
N GLN A 48 -7.40 22.35 6.48
CA GLN A 48 -8.43 23.20 7.11
C GLN A 48 -8.26 23.32 8.63
N GLY A 49 -7.31 22.57 9.23
CA GLY A 49 -7.11 22.56 10.68
C GLY A 49 -8.12 21.70 11.46
N ASP A 50 -8.96 20.94 10.77
CA ASP A 50 -10.01 20.09 11.38
C ASP A 50 -9.47 18.79 11.97
N THR A 51 -8.14 18.64 11.98
CA THR A 51 -7.50 17.45 12.49
C THR A 51 -6.73 17.74 13.76
N HIS A 52 -7.07 17.03 14.81
CA HIS A 52 -6.36 17.15 16.08
C HIS A 52 -5.04 16.37 16.04
N PHE A 53 -3.92 17.05 16.27
CA PHE A 53 -2.57 16.51 16.36
C PHE A 53 -2.00 16.80 17.77
N THR A 54 -1.05 15.97 18.20
CA THR A 54 -0.26 16.26 19.41
C THR A 54 0.89 17.23 19.10
N GLN A 55 1.25 18.02 20.09
CA GLN A 55 2.47 18.84 20.08
C GLN A 55 3.67 18.11 20.71
N GLU A 56 3.42 16.97 21.36
CA GLU A 56 4.46 16.20 21.99
C GLU A 56 5.31 15.50 20.93
N LEU A 57 6.61 15.53 21.12
CA LEU A 57 7.60 14.88 20.26
C LEU A 57 8.37 13.83 21.07
N PRO A 58 7.76 12.67 21.38
CA PRO A 58 8.42 11.63 22.15
C PRO A 58 9.61 11.05 21.39
N PRO A 59 10.65 10.55 22.09
CA PRO A 59 11.80 9.93 21.47
C PRO A 59 11.44 8.78 20.52
N ILE A 60 12.16 8.63 19.41
CA ILE A 60 11.87 7.68 18.33
C ILE A 60 13.09 6.80 18.05
N SER A 61 12.86 5.48 17.86
CA SER A 61 13.82 4.57 17.25
C SER A 61 13.42 4.28 15.80
N VAL A 62 14.22 4.70 14.82
CA VAL A 62 14.04 4.38 13.41
C VAL A 62 14.73 3.05 13.12
N ILE A 63 14.02 2.09 12.56
CA ILE A 63 14.54 0.74 12.27
C ILE A 63 14.60 0.54 10.76
N ILE A 64 15.78 0.20 10.26
CA ILE A 64 16.07 -0.09 8.86
C ILE A 64 16.66 -1.50 8.77
N CYS A 65 16.07 -2.34 7.91
CA CYS A 65 16.65 -3.64 7.57
C CYS A 65 17.24 -3.54 6.17
N ALA A 66 18.54 -3.83 6.05
CA ALA A 66 19.29 -3.84 4.81
C ALA A 66 19.77 -5.26 4.48
N ARG A 67 19.78 -5.62 3.21
CA ARG A 67 20.34 -6.88 2.72
C ARG A 67 20.99 -6.67 1.37
N GLU A 68 22.34 -6.64 1.35
CA GLU A 68 23.11 -6.34 0.15
C GLU A 68 22.65 -5.01 -0.49
N GLU A 69 22.56 -3.96 0.33
CA GLU A 69 21.95 -2.66 -0.01
C GLU A 69 22.97 -1.51 0.12
N SER A 70 24.27 -1.75 -0.06
CA SER A 70 25.33 -0.73 0.14
C SER A 70 25.08 0.54 -0.67
N GLU A 71 24.72 0.42 -1.94
CA GLU A 71 24.42 1.58 -2.80
C GLU A 71 23.20 2.37 -2.29
N ASN A 72 22.17 1.66 -1.85
CA ASN A 72 20.96 2.28 -1.32
C ASN A 72 21.21 2.96 0.02
N LEU A 73 21.98 2.36 0.90
CA LEU A 73 22.40 2.97 2.16
C LEU A 73 23.21 4.24 1.91
N ARG A 74 24.18 4.21 1.00
CA ARG A 74 24.98 5.39 0.62
C ARG A 74 24.11 6.54 0.10
N ARG A 75 23.06 6.21 -0.64
CA ARG A 75 22.16 7.20 -1.24
C ARG A 75 21.14 7.78 -0.25
N ASN A 76 20.54 6.94 0.60
CA ASN A 76 19.31 7.28 1.30
C ASN A 76 19.49 7.48 2.81
N LEU A 77 20.50 6.86 3.45
CA LEU A 77 20.62 6.84 4.91
C LEU A 77 20.86 8.24 5.48
N GLY A 78 21.62 9.09 4.77
CA GLY A 78 21.84 10.48 5.18
C GLY A 78 20.54 11.26 5.40
N ALA A 79 19.55 11.09 4.51
CA ALA A 79 18.25 11.75 4.65
C ALA A 79 17.46 11.28 5.89
N VAL A 80 17.72 10.07 6.40
CA VAL A 80 17.13 9.57 7.64
C VAL A 80 17.89 10.08 8.86
N LEU A 81 19.23 10.17 8.78
CA LEU A 81 20.10 10.64 9.86
C LEU A 81 19.97 12.16 10.11
N GLU A 82 19.60 12.92 9.08
CA GLU A 82 19.51 14.39 9.12
C GLU A 82 18.06 14.89 9.28
N GLN A 83 17.21 14.11 9.96
CA GLN A 83 15.85 14.54 10.27
C GLN A 83 15.84 15.64 11.34
N ASP A 84 14.98 16.65 11.16
CA ASP A 84 14.73 17.69 12.14
C ASP A 84 13.79 17.16 13.25
N TYR A 85 14.38 16.40 14.18
CA TYR A 85 13.65 15.81 15.29
C TYR A 85 14.49 15.89 16.58
N PRO A 86 13.92 16.27 17.75
CA PRO A 86 14.71 16.60 18.94
C PRO A 86 15.47 15.40 19.52
N GLN A 87 14.88 14.20 19.51
CA GLN A 87 15.52 13.02 20.09
C GLN A 87 15.11 11.75 19.32
N PHE A 88 16.06 11.18 18.59
CA PHE A 88 15.85 9.91 17.87
C PHE A 88 17.16 9.14 17.75
N GLU A 89 17.04 7.87 17.44
CA GLU A 89 18.14 7.01 17.02
C GLU A 89 17.78 6.30 15.72
N VAL A 90 18.77 5.90 14.97
CA VAL A 90 18.62 5.09 13.75
C VAL A 90 19.34 3.77 13.95
N ILE A 91 18.63 2.67 13.77
CA ILE A 91 19.14 1.31 13.94
C ILE A 91 19.10 0.62 12.58
N VAL A 92 20.28 0.30 12.04
CA VAL A 92 20.41 -0.44 10.79
C VAL A 92 20.80 -1.88 11.09
N ILE A 93 19.96 -2.82 10.70
CA ILE A 93 20.27 -4.25 10.80
C ILE A 93 20.67 -4.77 9.43
N ASN A 94 21.96 -5.07 9.27
CA ASN A 94 22.53 -5.60 8.03
C ASN A 94 22.33 -7.13 7.96
N ASP A 95 21.68 -7.60 6.90
CA ASP A 95 21.43 -9.03 6.61
C ASP A 95 22.27 -9.50 5.41
N GLY A 96 23.53 -9.12 5.33
CA GLY A 96 24.43 -9.53 4.26
C GLY A 96 25.87 -9.23 4.60
N ASN A 97 26.78 -10.10 4.14
CA ASN A 97 28.22 -10.02 4.39
C ASN A 97 29.01 -9.86 3.07
N THR A 98 28.31 -9.70 1.95
CA THR A 98 28.91 -9.81 0.61
C THR A 98 29.14 -8.47 -0.07
N ASP A 99 28.67 -7.37 0.54
CA ASP A 99 28.84 -6.01 0.03
C ASP A 99 29.55 -5.11 1.06
N GLU A 100 29.89 -3.88 0.66
CA GLU A 100 30.60 -2.91 1.50
C GLU A 100 29.68 -2.20 2.53
N SER A 101 28.51 -2.77 2.87
CA SER A 101 27.54 -2.12 3.77
C SER A 101 28.11 -1.96 5.17
N GLU A 102 28.85 -2.95 5.68
CA GLU A 102 29.41 -2.95 7.04
C GLU A 102 30.44 -1.83 7.21
N ASP A 103 31.41 -1.73 6.29
CA ASP A 103 32.45 -0.70 6.33
C ASP A 103 31.83 0.70 6.27
N TYR A 104 30.84 0.87 5.40
CA TYR A 104 30.12 2.14 5.26
C TYR A 104 29.38 2.53 6.54
N LEU A 105 28.68 1.58 7.18
CA LEU A 105 27.95 1.83 8.41
C LEU A 105 28.88 2.16 9.58
N THR A 106 30.03 1.49 9.67
CA THR A 106 31.05 1.76 10.70
C THR A 106 31.57 3.20 10.59
N ILE A 107 31.88 3.65 9.38
CA ILE A 107 32.31 5.04 9.14
C ILE A 107 31.21 6.04 9.52
N LEU A 108 29.96 5.73 9.24
CA LEU A 108 28.84 6.61 9.57
C LEU A 108 28.53 6.67 11.08
N GLU A 109 28.74 5.60 11.84
CA GLU A 109 28.58 5.62 13.31
C GLU A 109 29.55 6.60 13.99
N GLU A 110 30.77 6.74 13.47
CA GLU A 110 31.71 7.73 13.96
C GLU A 110 31.23 9.17 13.73
N LYS A 111 30.52 9.40 12.62
CA LYS A 111 29.98 10.71 12.24
C LYS A 111 28.68 11.06 12.94
N TYR A 112 27.79 10.06 13.14
CA TYR A 112 26.44 10.24 13.67
C TYR A 112 26.24 9.43 14.96
N PRO A 113 26.41 10.05 16.14
CA PRO A 113 26.32 9.35 17.45
C PRO A 113 24.97 8.71 17.75
N HIS A 114 23.93 9.04 16.98
CA HIS A 114 22.59 8.45 17.08
C HIS A 114 22.34 7.33 16.05
N LEU A 115 23.34 6.96 15.25
CA LEU A 115 23.33 5.76 14.43
C LEU A 115 23.86 4.58 15.24
N TYR A 116 23.23 3.44 15.13
CA TYR A 116 23.70 2.15 15.59
C TYR A 116 23.48 1.11 14.50
N HIS A 117 24.45 0.27 14.22
CA HIS A 117 24.25 -0.85 13.31
C HIS A 117 24.56 -2.20 13.96
N SER A 118 23.98 -3.26 13.42
CA SER A 118 24.22 -4.64 13.82
C SER A 118 23.92 -5.57 12.66
N PHE A 119 24.21 -6.85 12.81
CA PHE A 119 24.07 -7.82 11.73
C PHE A 119 23.15 -8.97 12.12
N VAL A 120 22.64 -9.69 11.10
CA VAL A 120 21.86 -10.93 11.29
C VAL A 120 22.81 -12.12 11.28
N PRO A 121 22.85 -12.93 12.37
CA PRO A 121 23.71 -14.12 12.44
C PRO A 121 23.40 -15.13 11.33
N ASP A 122 24.43 -15.73 10.73
CA ASP A 122 24.29 -16.70 9.62
C ASP A 122 23.63 -18.02 10.04
N SER A 123 23.70 -18.36 11.33
CA SER A 123 23.13 -19.61 11.88
C SER A 123 21.61 -19.67 11.91
N SER A 124 20.91 -18.58 11.57
CA SER A 124 19.44 -18.46 11.67
C SER A 124 18.67 -19.14 10.53
N ARG A 125 18.83 -20.45 10.37
CA ARG A 125 18.28 -21.24 9.22
C ARG A 125 16.77 -21.39 9.21
N TYR A 126 16.08 -21.25 10.35
CA TYR A 126 14.65 -21.58 10.51
C TYR A 126 13.71 -20.38 10.55
N ILE A 127 14.23 -19.17 10.57
CA ILE A 127 13.45 -17.94 10.70
C ILE A 127 13.57 -17.11 9.41
N SER A 128 12.52 -16.41 9.03
CA SER A 128 12.63 -15.37 7.99
C SER A 128 13.71 -14.36 8.39
N ARG A 129 14.75 -14.20 7.60
CA ARG A 129 15.87 -13.30 7.91
C ARG A 129 15.37 -11.86 8.12
N LYS A 130 14.41 -11.42 7.30
CA LYS A 130 13.81 -10.09 7.48
C LYS A 130 13.11 -9.95 8.84
N LYS A 131 12.32 -10.94 9.28
CA LYS A 131 11.67 -10.91 10.60
C LYS A 131 12.68 -10.93 11.73
N LEU A 132 13.78 -11.67 11.54
CA LEU A 132 14.87 -11.67 12.51
C LEU A 132 15.55 -10.30 12.57
N ALA A 133 15.86 -9.70 11.41
CA ALA A 133 16.43 -8.35 11.35
C ALA A 133 15.53 -7.32 12.04
N VAL A 134 14.22 -7.33 11.75
CA VAL A 134 13.24 -6.46 12.43
C VAL A 134 13.22 -6.73 13.93
N THR A 135 13.23 -8.00 14.35
CA THR A 135 13.25 -8.38 15.79
C THR A 135 14.50 -7.87 16.48
N LEU A 136 15.67 -7.98 15.86
CA LEU A 136 16.93 -7.48 16.42
C LEU A 136 16.88 -5.95 16.52
N GLY A 137 16.39 -5.24 15.50
CA GLY A 137 16.23 -3.80 15.54
C GLY A 137 15.29 -3.34 16.66
N ILE A 138 14.15 -4.03 16.85
CA ILE A 138 13.20 -3.73 17.95
C ILE A 138 13.85 -4.01 19.31
N LYS A 139 14.59 -5.09 19.46
CA LYS A 139 15.29 -5.41 20.74
C LYS A 139 16.40 -4.41 21.04
N ALA A 140 17.13 -3.94 20.05
CA ALA A 140 18.18 -2.95 20.19
C ALA A 140 17.64 -1.54 20.46
N SER A 141 16.38 -1.25 20.09
CA SER A 141 15.80 0.09 20.23
C SER A 141 15.67 0.51 21.70
N LYS A 142 15.98 1.78 21.97
CA LYS A 142 15.88 2.40 23.29
C LYS A 142 14.49 2.96 23.59
N TYR A 143 13.77 3.42 22.53
CA TYR A 143 12.56 4.20 22.68
C TYR A 143 11.29 3.40 22.41
N GLU A 144 10.17 3.89 22.94
CA GLU A 144 8.85 3.25 22.84
C GLU A 144 8.22 3.40 21.45
N TRP A 145 8.48 4.50 20.74
CA TRP A 145 7.99 4.68 19.40
C TRP A 145 9.00 4.18 18.39
N LEU A 146 8.55 3.23 17.58
CA LEU A 146 9.34 2.64 16.50
C LEU A 146 8.81 3.17 15.17
N VAL A 147 9.71 3.64 14.32
CA VAL A 147 9.41 4.04 12.94
C VAL A 147 10.21 3.15 12.00
N PHE A 148 9.54 2.61 10.99
CA PHE A 148 10.13 1.66 10.05
C PHE A 148 10.24 2.27 8.66
N THR A 149 11.38 2.04 8.04
CA THR A 149 11.62 2.27 6.63
C THR A 149 12.59 1.22 6.08
N ASN A 150 12.83 1.21 4.76
CA ASN A 150 13.77 0.26 4.14
C ASN A 150 15.00 1.01 3.61
N ALA A 151 16.11 0.32 3.40
CA ALA A 151 17.34 0.90 2.87
C ALA A 151 17.15 1.55 1.48
N ASN A 152 16.28 0.98 0.63
CA ASN A 152 15.93 1.51 -0.70
C ASN A 152 14.86 2.63 -0.66
N CYS A 153 14.62 3.20 0.49
CA CYS A 153 13.62 4.23 0.72
C CYS A 153 14.26 5.50 1.28
N MET A 154 13.79 6.66 0.81
CA MET A 154 14.28 7.97 1.23
C MET A 154 13.08 8.84 1.67
N PRO A 155 13.09 9.41 2.88
CA PRO A 155 12.12 10.44 3.27
C PRO A 155 12.16 11.63 2.32
N GLN A 156 11.00 12.15 1.96
CA GLN A 156 10.89 13.26 1.02
C GLN A 156 11.37 14.60 1.63
N SER A 157 11.33 14.73 2.95
CA SER A 157 11.78 15.91 3.67
C SER A 157 12.44 15.56 5.00
N ASN A 158 13.13 16.55 5.60
CA ASN A 158 13.66 16.44 6.96
C ASN A 158 12.58 16.56 8.05
N GLN A 159 11.32 16.77 7.69
CA GLN A 159 10.17 16.85 8.61
C GLN A 159 9.44 15.49 8.78
N TRP A 160 9.90 14.45 8.13
CA TRP A 160 9.22 13.14 8.12
C TRP A 160 8.92 12.61 9.52
N LEU A 161 9.91 12.57 10.42
CA LEU A 161 9.71 12.07 11.78
C LEU A 161 8.75 12.96 12.57
N ARG A 162 8.84 14.27 12.43
CA ARG A 162 7.97 15.24 13.10
C ARG A 162 6.51 15.07 12.67
N LEU A 163 6.29 14.87 11.38
CA LEU A 163 4.95 14.64 10.82
C LEU A 163 4.38 13.27 11.20
N MET A 164 5.20 12.23 11.29
CA MET A 164 4.77 10.95 11.84
C MET A 164 4.39 11.12 13.32
N ALA A 165 5.24 11.79 14.10
CA ALA A 165 5.07 11.97 15.54
C ALA A 165 3.85 12.83 15.93
N ARG A 166 3.42 13.79 15.11
CA ARG A 166 2.19 14.57 15.40
C ARG A 166 0.93 13.70 15.55
N ASN A 167 0.99 12.45 15.09
CA ASN A 167 -0.07 11.47 15.24
C ASN A 167 0.05 10.63 16.52
N PHE A 168 1.11 10.75 17.33
CA PHE A 168 1.37 9.96 18.53
C PHE A 168 0.55 10.44 19.74
N THR A 169 -0.76 10.51 19.57
CA THR A 169 -1.67 10.87 20.67
C THR A 169 -1.70 9.76 21.74
N SER A 170 -2.30 10.04 22.90
CA SER A 170 -2.38 9.10 24.01
C SER A 170 -3.05 7.76 23.66
N ARG A 171 -3.99 7.76 22.71
CA ARG A 171 -4.70 6.56 22.24
C ARG A 171 -4.01 5.87 21.06
N THR A 172 -3.12 6.58 20.36
CA THR A 172 -2.48 6.05 19.15
C THR A 172 -1.40 5.05 19.52
N GLN A 173 -1.41 3.92 18.84
CA GLN A 173 -0.35 2.91 18.93
C GLN A 173 0.22 2.54 17.56
N VAL A 174 -0.50 2.86 16.47
CA VAL A 174 -0.09 2.58 15.09
C VAL A 174 -0.29 3.82 14.23
N VAL A 175 0.70 4.17 13.41
CA VAL A 175 0.59 5.22 12.40
C VAL A 175 0.99 4.65 11.04
N LEU A 176 0.09 4.77 10.08
CA LEU A 176 0.29 4.32 8.70
C LEU A 176 0.63 5.52 7.82
N GLY A 177 1.76 5.46 7.13
CA GLY A 177 2.18 6.46 6.17
C GLY A 177 2.12 5.94 4.72
N TYR A 178 2.27 6.87 3.78
CA TYR A 178 2.37 6.56 2.36
C TYR A 178 3.82 6.41 1.91
N SER A 179 4.07 5.42 1.05
CA SER A 179 5.34 5.29 0.33
C SER A 179 5.07 5.21 -1.18
N GLY A 180 5.70 6.09 -1.95
CA GLY A 180 5.55 6.18 -3.40
C GLY A 180 6.85 5.91 -4.14
N TYR A 181 6.78 5.64 -5.44
CA TYR A 181 7.99 5.52 -6.26
C TYR A 181 8.53 6.90 -6.66
N GLU A 182 9.85 7.03 -6.75
CA GLU A 182 10.50 8.12 -7.47
C GLU A 182 10.10 8.10 -8.94
N ARG A 183 10.39 9.19 -9.65
CA ARG A 183 10.10 9.30 -11.07
C ARG A 183 10.94 8.30 -11.87
N GLY A 184 10.28 7.41 -12.59
CA GLY A 184 10.92 6.44 -13.46
C GLY A 184 10.34 6.41 -14.85
N LYS A 185 11.04 5.80 -15.81
CA LYS A 185 10.62 5.65 -17.21
C LYS A 185 10.02 4.24 -17.46
N GLY A 186 9.32 4.10 -18.57
CA GLY A 186 8.81 2.81 -19.03
C GLY A 186 7.43 2.41 -18.52
N TRP A 187 6.82 1.47 -19.23
CA TRP A 187 5.45 0.98 -18.94
C TRP A 187 5.37 0.18 -17.65
N LEU A 188 6.39 -0.67 -17.39
CA LEU A 188 6.46 -1.47 -16.17
C LEU A 188 6.42 -0.59 -14.92
N HIS A 189 7.26 0.45 -14.90
CA HIS A 189 7.31 1.39 -13.78
C HIS A 189 6.00 2.16 -13.61
N LYS A 190 5.38 2.64 -14.72
CA LYS A 190 4.07 3.31 -14.68
C LYS A 190 2.99 2.44 -14.04
N ARG A 191 2.98 1.17 -14.42
CA ARG A 191 2.03 0.18 -13.93
C ARG A 191 2.26 -0.16 -12.46
N ALA A 192 3.52 -0.34 -12.06
CA ALA A 192 3.87 -0.61 -10.67
C ALA A 192 3.55 0.58 -9.75
N ALA A 193 3.81 1.81 -10.21
CA ALA A 193 3.46 3.03 -9.48
C ALA A 193 1.94 3.18 -9.31
N PHE A 194 1.16 2.91 -10.36
CA PHE A 194 -0.30 2.90 -10.26
C PHE A 194 -0.81 1.83 -9.28
N ASP A 195 -0.28 0.61 -9.37
CA ASP A 195 -0.68 -0.49 -8.50
C ASP A 195 -0.31 -0.22 -7.02
N ASN A 196 0.84 0.42 -6.78
CA ASN A 196 1.24 0.87 -5.45
C ASN A 196 0.29 1.96 -4.93
N LEU A 197 0.00 3.00 -5.72
CA LEU A 197 -0.95 4.06 -5.36
C LEU A 197 -2.32 3.46 -5.05
N PHE A 198 -2.85 2.60 -5.92
CA PHE A 198 -4.17 2.00 -5.73
C PHE A 198 -4.23 1.08 -4.50
N THR A 199 -3.17 0.30 -4.23
CA THR A 199 -3.03 -0.50 -3.02
C THR A 199 -3.01 0.40 -1.78
N SER A 200 -2.29 1.52 -1.83
CA SER A 200 -2.22 2.48 -0.74
C SER A 200 -3.55 3.19 -0.51
N MET A 201 -4.24 3.59 -1.59
CA MET A 201 -5.61 4.13 -1.49
C MET A 201 -6.55 3.16 -0.78
N ARG A 202 -6.36 1.86 -0.99
CA ARG A 202 -7.17 0.83 -0.35
C ARG A 202 -6.87 0.72 1.14
N TYR A 203 -5.63 0.44 1.56
CA TYR A 203 -5.37 0.18 2.98
C TYR A 203 -5.45 1.44 3.85
N LEU A 204 -4.96 2.58 3.35
CA LEU A 204 -5.10 3.86 4.05
C LEU A 204 -6.57 4.31 4.09
N GLY A 205 -7.31 4.08 2.99
CA GLY A 205 -8.75 4.36 2.94
C GLY A 205 -9.54 3.55 3.95
N PHE A 206 -9.27 2.26 4.09
CA PHE A 206 -9.87 1.43 5.13
C PHE A 206 -9.51 1.91 6.53
N ALA A 207 -8.25 2.26 6.79
CA ALA A 207 -7.85 2.80 8.08
C ALA A 207 -8.57 4.12 8.42
N LEU A 208 -8.68 5.04 7.44
CA LEU A 208 -9.44 6.28 7.56
C LEU A 208 -10.96 6.08 7.68
N ALA A 209 -11.46 4.92 7.24
CA ALA A 209 -12.85 4.51 7.43
C ALA A 209 -13.09 3.82 8.79
N GLY A 210 -12.09 3.76 9.68
CA GLY A 210 -12.19 3.08 10.96
C GLY A 210 -12.10 1.56 10.85
N SER A 211 -11.40 1.04 9.84
CA SER A 211 -11.26 -0.39 9.60
C SER A 211 -9.83 -0.74 9.13
N PRO A 212 -8.79 -0.39 9.90
CA PRO A 212 -7.41 -0.72 9.52
C PRO A 212 -7.24 -2.24 9.41
N TYR A 213 -6.45 -2.70 8.42
CA TYR A 213 -6.27 -4.14 8.23
C TYR A 213 -4.86 -4.53 7.75
N MET A 214 -4.02 -3.58 7.37
CA MET A 214 -2.62 -3.81 7.02
C MET A 214 -1.84 -2.50 7.07
N GLY A 215 -0.53 -2.62 7.12
CA GLY A 215 0.43 -1.54 6.93
C GLY A 215 1.58 -2.00 6.04
N ILE A 216 2.40 -1.07 5.59
CA ILE A 216 3.59 -1.35 4.78
C ILE A 216 4.81 -0.77 5.50
N GLY A 217 5.78 -1.62 5.82
CA GLY A 217 6.97 -1.31 6.61
C GLY A 217 7.92 -0.27 6.00
N ARG A 218 7.60 0.30 4.85
CA ARG A 218 8.37 1.38 4.22
C ARG A 218 8.06 2.76 4.83
N ASN A 219 6.87 2.92 5.44
CA ASN A 219 6.48 4.13 6.14
C ASN A 219 5.43 3.78 7.20
N LEU A 220 5.89 3.25 8.31
CA LEU A 220 5.06 2.68 9.35
C LEU A 220 5.63 3.04 10.71
N ALA A 221 4.77 3.39 11.66
CA ALA A 221 5.18 3.51 13.05
C ALA A 221 4.23 2.73 13.96
N TYR A 222 4.79 2.18 15.03
CA TYR A 222 3.99 1.60 16.11
C TYR A 222 4.73 1.59 17.45
N ARG A 223 3.97 1.44 18.54
CA ARG A 223 4.54 1.32 19.87
C ARG A 223 5.21 -0.04 20.06
N LYS A 224 6.39 -0.03 20.63
CA LYS A 224 7.23 -1.21 20.92
C LYS A 224 6.49 -2.26 21.74
N GLU A 225 5.64 -1.83 22.67
CA GLU A 225 4.83 -2.71 23.51
C GLU A 225 3.95 -3.67 22.68
N LEU A 226 3.38 -3.23 21.53
CA LEU A 226 2.56 -4.09 20.67
C LEU A 226 3.34 -5.31 20.17
N PHE A 227 4.62 -5.14 19.88
CA PHE A 227 5.46 -6.25 19.45
C PHE A 227 5.62 -7.30 20.53
N TYR A 228 5.82 -6.89 21.78
CA TYR A 228 5.97 -7.83 22.90
C TYR A 228 4.64 -8.47 23.30
N GLN A 229 3.54 -7.71 23.29
CA GLN A 229 2.20 -8.24 23.55
C GLN A 229 1.83 -9.36 22.59
N GLN A 230 2.21 -9.23 21.30
CA GLN A 230 1.99 -10.27 20.28
C GLN A 230 3.06 -11.37 20.28
N LYS A 231 3.99 -11.37 21.24
CA LYS A 231 5.15 -12.30 21.27
C LYS A 231 5.96 -12.25 19.95
N GLY A 232 6.12 -11.04 19.41
CA GLY A 232 6.79 -10.79 18.15
C GLY A 232 6.07 -11.43 16.97
N PHE A 233 6.83 -12.11 16.12
CA PHE A 233 6.30 -12.82 14.93
C PHE A 233 6.04 -14.31 15.18
N SER A 234 5.90 -14.76 16.43
CA SER A 234 5.80 -16.19 16.78
C SER A 234 4.68 -16.92 16.04
N ALA A 235 3.54 -16.27 15.85
CA ALA A 235 2.38 -16.87 15.17
C ALA A 235 2.63 -17.24 13.69
N HIS A 236 3.66 -16.66 13.04
CA HIS A 236 3.93 -16.86 11.62
C HIS A 236 5.42 -16.78 11.26
N LEU A 237 6.28 -17.29 12.14
CA LEU A 237 7.74 -17.36 11.95
C LEU A 237 8.14 -18.11 10.67
N ASN A 238 7.35 -19.10 10.29
CA ASN A 238 7.59 -19.94 9.11
C ASN A 238 7.31 -19.23 7.78
N LEU A 239 6.69 -18.05 7.79
CA LEU A 239 6.46 -17.26 6.58
C LEU A 239 7.64 -16.33 6.32
N GLN A 240 8.04 -16.16 5.06
CA GLN A 240 9.09 -15.22 4.68
C GLN A 240 8.67 -13.75 4.82
N ARG A 241 7.37 -13.46 4.71
CA ARG A 241 6.75 -12.13 4.76
C ARG A 241 5.77 -12.04 5.92
N GLY A 242 5.20 -10.87 6.17
CA GLY A 242 4.22 -10.63 7.22
C GLY A 242 4.81 -9.97 8.45
N ASP A 243 5.98 -9.36 8.28
CA ASP A 243 6.63 -8.52 9.29
C ASP A 243 5.91 -7.17 9.46
N ASP A 244 5.26 -6.70 8.42
CA ASP A 244 4.51 -5.44 8.36
C ASP A 244 2.99 -5.68 8.25
N ASP A 245 2.53 -6.16 7.10
CA ASP A 245 1.12 -6.26 6.75
C ASP A 245 0.34 -7.18 7.70
N LEU A 246 0.87 -8.38 7.97
CA LEU A 246 0.21 -9.35 8.84
C LEU A 246 0.31 -8.96 10.33
N PHE A 247 1.44 -8.39 10.74
CA PHE A 247 1.59 -7.86 12.09
C PHE A 247 0.58 -6.75 12.35
N ILE A 248 0.48 -5.77 11.46
CA ILE A 248 -0.51 -4.68 11.59
C ILE A 248 -1.94 -5.22 11.52
N ASN A 249 -2.21 -6.26 10.73
CA ASN A 249 -3.53 -6.89 10.72
C ASN A 249 -3.97 -7.42 12.09
N HIS A 250 -3.02 -7.86 12.90
CA HIS A 250 -3.30 -8.38 14.25
C HIS A 250 -3.44 -7.31 15.33
N VAL A 251 -2.74 -6.16 15.19
CA VAL A 251 -2.64 -5.16 16.27
C VAL A 251 -3.43 -3.88 16.01
N ALA A 252 -3.74 -3.58 14.76
CA ALA A 252 -4.42 -2.33 14.40
C ALA A 252 -5.92 -2.40 14.69
N THR A 253 -6.42 -1.36 15.38
CA THR A 253 -7.85 -1.15 15.66
C THR A 253 -8.29 0.24 15.21
N PRO A 254 -9.60 0.52 15.09
CA PRO A 254 -10.10 1.86 14.78
C PRO A 254 -9.62 2.93 15.74
N GLU A 255 -9.47 2.57 17.02
CA GLU A 255 -9.17 3.50 18.12
C GLU A 255 -7.67 3.79 18.22
N ASN A 256 -6.82 2.79 17.88
CA ASN A 256 -5.38 2.88 18.08
C ASN A 256 -4.60 3.27 16.82
N THR A 257 -5.26 3.36 15.65
CA THR A 257 -4.58 3.54 14.36
C THR A 257 -4.88 4.90 13.76
N ARG A 258 -3.83 5.62 13.35
CA ARG A 258 -3.92 6.88 12.61
C ARG A 258 -3.21 6.79 11.26
N VAL A 259 -3.53 7.72 10.37
CA VAL A 259 -2.95 7.80 9.03
C VAL A 259 -2.31 9.18 8.84
N GLU A 260 -1.05 9.18 8.41
CA GLU A 260 -0.35 10.38 7.97
C GLU A 260 -0.43 10.49 6.44
N THR A 261 -0.86 11.65 5.95
CA THR A 261 -1.06 11.92 4.52
C THR A 261 -0.33 13.16 4.02
N ASP A 262 0.47 13.81 4.86
CA ASP A 262 1.22 15.00 4.47
C ASP A 262 2.27 14.65 3.41
N ALA A 263 2.41 15.51 2.43
CA ALA A 263 3.37 15.36 1.35
C ALA A 263 4.82 15.25 1.88
N ASN A 264 5.17 16.03 2.89
CA ASN A 264 6.49 16.01 3.51
C ASN A 264 6.76 14.77 4.40
N ALA A 265 5.73 13.97 4.69
CA ALA A 265 5.84 12.70 5.42
C ALA A 265 5.95 11.48 4.49
N ILE A 266 6.01 11.70 3.19
CA ILE A 266 6.10 10.62 2.20
C ILE A 266 7.51 10.06 2.16
N VAL A 267 7.59 8.74 2.00
CA VAL A 267 8.84 8.03 1.75
C VAL A 267 8.90 7.61 0.29
N ARG A 268 9.99 7.90 -0.41
CA ARG A 268 10.18 7.57 -1.82
C ARG A 268 11.03 6.32 -2.00
N MET A 269 10.54 5.41 -2.83
CA MET A 269 11.26 4.22 -3.27
C MET A 269 11.94 4.47 -4.60
N GLN A 270 13.05 3.83 -4.83
CA GLN A 270 13.69 3.83 -6.15
C GLN A 270 12.75 3.31 -7.25
N PRO A 271 12.95 3.78 -8.50
CA PRO A 271 12.18 3.29 -9.62
C PRO A 271 12.35 1.78 -9.81
N LEU A 272 11.25 1.11 -10.11
CA LEU A 272 11.28 -0.32 -10.38
C LEU A 272 12.01 -0.61 -11.70
N LEU A 273 13.09 -1.38 -11.64
CA LEU A 273 13.92 -1.72 -12.79
C LEU A 273 13.57 -3.09 -13.38
N ARG A 274 13.19 -4.06 -12.54
CA ARG A 274 12.97 -5.45 -12.98
C ARG A 274 11.56 -5.92 -12.62
N ALA A 275 10.88 -6.52 -13.60
CA ALA A 275 9.55 -7.13 -13.40
C ALA A 275 9.55 -8.26 -12.36
N LYS A 276 10.69 -8.94 -12.18
CA LYS A 276 10.87 -10.01 -11.20
C LYS A 276 10.68 -9.50 -9.78
N ASP A 277 11.28 -8.36 -9.43
CA ASP A 277 11.24 -7.79 -8.09
C ASP A 277 9.81 -7.39 -7.70
N TRP A 278 9.10 -6.74 -8.64
CA TRP A 278 7.68 -6.42 -8.47
C TRP A 278 6.82 -7.68 -8.30
N LYS A 279 7.06 -8.72 -9.12
CA LYS A 279 6.35 -9.98 -9.02
C LYS A 279 6.56 -10.63 -7.65
N GLU A 280 7.78 -10.69 -7.15
CA GLU A 280 8.11 -11.28 -5.85
C GLU A 280 7.47 -10.52 -4.69
N GLU A 281 7.47 -9.19 -4.75
CA GLU A 281 6.77 -8.36 -3.77
C GLU A 281 5.26 -8.66 -3.74
N LYS A 282 4.60 -8.68 -4.91
CA LYS A 282 3.16 -8.94 -5.01
C LYS A 282 2.76 -10.35 -4.60
N ILE A 283 3.56 -11.34 -4.95
CA ILE A 283 3.37 -12.71 -4.49
C ILE A 283 3.53 -12.80 -2.96
N GLY A 284 4.50 -12.08 -2.41
CA GLY A 284 4.68 -11.98 -0.97
C GLY A 284 3.41 -11.51 -0.26
N TYR A 285 2.87 -10.34 -0.63
CA TYR A 285 1.63 -9.82 -0.06
C TYR A 285 0.38 -10.68 -0.39
N ALA A 286 0.32 -11.31 -1.57
CA ALA A 286 -0.77 -12.23 -1.88
C ALA A 286 -0.74 -13.48 -1.00
N SER A 287 0.43 -13.91 -0.54
CA SER A 287 0.58 -15.07 0.35
C SER A 287 0.12 -14.77 1.78
N THR A 288 0.44 -13.58 2.31
CA THR A 288 0.05 -13.14 3.65
C THR A 288 -1.41 -12.72 3.72
N ALA A 289 -1.95 -12.12 2.66
CA ALA A 289 -3.35 -11.67 2.60
C ALA A 289 -4.40 -12.77 2.84
N ARG A 290 -4.03 -14.04 2.66
CA ARG A 290 -4.89 -15.18 3.00
C ARG A 290 -5.09 -15.36 4.50
N LEU A 291 -4.15 -14.87 5.29
CA LEU A 291 -4.11 -15.03 6.73
C LEU A 291 -4.69 -13.80 7.47
N TYR A 292 -5.11 -12.77 6.73
CA TYR A 292 -5.71 -11.59 7.35
C TYR A 292 -7.02 -11.94 8.03
N HIS A 293 -7.17 -11.45 9.24
CA HIS A 293 -8.42 -11.46 9.99
C HIS A 293 -9.30 -10.28 9.57
N GLY A 294 -10.59 -10.38 9.84
CA GLY A 294 -11.53 -9.30 9.62
C GLY A 294 -12.24 -9.32 8.26
N MET A 295 -13.31 -8.52 8.20
CA MET A 295 -14.19 -8.39 7.03
C MET A 295 -13.48 -7.66 5.85
N GLN A 296 -12.46 -6.84 6.13
CA GLN A 296 -11.77 -6.01 5.15
C GLN A 296 -11.17 -6.82 4.00
N ARG A 297 -10.69 -8.03 4.29
CA ARG A 297 -10.21 -8.99 3.28
C ARG A 297 -11.31 -9.33 2.25
N TRP A 298 -12.51 -9.57 2.73
CA TRP A 298 -13.64 -9.90 1.90
C TRP A 298 -14.16 -8.69 1.14
N LEU A 299 -14.25 -7.53 1.78
CA LEU A 299 -14.63 -6.27 1.14
C LEU A 299 -13.65 -5.87 0.03
N ALA A 300 -12.35 -6.00 0.25
CA ALA A 300 -11.33 -5.75 -0.78
C ALA A 300 -11.39 -6.77 -1.93
N GLY A 301 -11.73 -8.03 -1.62
CA GLY A 301 -11.96 -9.07 -2.62
C GLY A 301 -13.23 -8.82 -3.45
N PHE A 302 -14.30 -8.44 -2.78
CA PHE A 302 -15.59 -8.09 -3.40
C PHE A 302 -15.46 -6.86 -4.31
N GLU A 303 -14.75 -5.83 -3.88
CA GLU A 303 -14.44 -4.67 -4.74
C GLU A 303 -13.72 -5.11 -6.02
N THR A 304 -12.71 -5.95 -5.91
CA THR A 304 -11.93 -6.42 -7.06
C THR A 304 -12.81 -7.25 -8.01
N LEU A 305 -13.69 -8.09 -7.47
CA LEU A 305 -14.62 -8.92 -8.26
C LEU A 305 -15.68 -8.07 -8.96
N THR A 306 -16.34 -7.16 -8.22
CA THR A 306 -17.39 -6.29 -8.79
C THR A 306 -16.84 -5.31 -9.82
N ARG A 307 -15.60 -4.87 -9.68
CA ARG A 307 -14.91 -4.06 -10.70
C ARG A 307 -14.69 -4.84 -11.99
N LEU A 308 -14.24 -6.09 -11.91
CA LEU A 308 -14.08 -6.94 -13.08
C LEU A 308 -15.42 -7.27 -13.73
N ALA A 309 -16.43 -7.62 -12.92
CA ALA A 309 -17.78 -7.90 -13.37
C ALA A 309 -18.43 -6.66 -14.05
N PHE A 310 -18.19 -5.46 -13.53
CA PHE A 310 -18.62 -4.22 -14.17
C PHE A 310 -18.04 -4.08 -15.58
N HIS A 311 -16.73 -4.30 -15.74
CA HIS A 311 -16.11 -4.22 -17.06
C HIS A 311 -16.67 -5.27 -18.03
N ALA A 312 -16.92 -6.49 -17.56
CA ALA A 312 -17.54 -7.53 -18.38
C ALA A 312 -18.99 -7.17 -18.77
N SER A 313 -19.79 -6.66 -17.83
CA SER A 313 -21.22 -6.38 -18.07
C SER A 313 -21.47 -5.19 -18.99
N TRP A 314 -20.74 -4.05 -18.80
CA TRP A 314 -20.93 -2.91 -19.70
C TRP A 314 -20.43 -3.19 -21.12
N ILE A 315 -19.33 -3.95 -21.28
CA ILE A 315 -18.86 -4.38 -22.59
C ILE A 315 -19.88 -5.31 -23.25
N ALA A 316 -20.40 -6.30 -22.52
CA ALA A 316 -21.43 -7.20 -23.01
C ALA A 316 -22.69 -6.44 -23.43
N ALA A 317 -23.18 -5.51 -22.60
CA ALA A 317 -24.35 -4.69 -22.91
C ALA A 317 -24.14 -3.85 -24.17
N MET A 318 -22.95 -3.26 -24.32
CA MET A 318 -22.60 -2.48 -25.50
C MET A 318 -22.57 -3.34 -26.76
N VAL A 319 -21.95 -4.52 -26.71
CA VAL A 319 -21.83 -5.44 -27.84
C VAL A 319 -23.22 -5.97 -28.25
N ILE A 320 -24.03 -6.43 -27.28
CA ILE A 320 -25.39 -6.92 -27.56
C ILE A 320 -26.25 -5.82 -28.17
N GLY A 321 -26.22 -4.61 -27.59
CA GLY A 321 -26.98 -3.47 -28.12
C GLY A 321 -26.58 -3.09 -29.54
N ILE A 322 -25.30 -3.17 -29.89
CA ILE A 322 -24.82 -2.93 -31.27
C ILE A 322 -25.30 -4.03 -32.22
N LEU A 323 -25.18 -5.30 -31.83
CA LEU A 323 -25.57 -6.45 -32.65
C LEU A 323 -27.06 -6.49 -32.94
N HIS A 324 -27.90 -6.07 -32.00
CA HIS A 324 -29.35 -5.98 -32.16
C HIS A 324 -29.83 -4.64 -32.68
N PHE A 325 -28.91 -3.72 -33.03
CA PHE A 325 -29.23 -2.35 -33.46
C PHE A 325 -29.99 -1.52 -32.41
N HIS A 326 -29.87 -1.89 -31.11
CA HIS A 326 -30.44 -1.16 -29.98
C HIS A 326 -29.45 -0.09 -29.48
N TRP A 327 -29.28 0.98 -30.26
CA TRP A 327 -28.31 2.05 -29.99
C TRP A 327 -28.49 2.72 -28.63
N LEU A 328 -29.75 2.77 -28.13
CA LEU A 328 -30.02 3.31 -26.80
C LEU A 328 -29.37 2.45 -25.71
N ALA A 329 -29.46 1.13 -25.79
CA ALA A 329 -28.84 0.20 -24.83
C ALA A 329 -27.32 0.34 -24.84
N ALA A 330 -26.72 0.36 -26.03
CA ALA A 330 -25.28 0.58 -26.19
C ALA A 330 -24.84 1.95 -25.65
N GLY A 331 -25.62 3.01 -25.87
CA GLY A 331 -25.38 4.35 -25.37
C GLY A 331 -25.44 4.43 -23.84
N VAL A 332 -26.45 3.78 -23.21
CA VAL A 332 -26.54 3.70 -21.75
C VAL A 332 -25.38 2.94 -21.15
N ALA A 333 -24.98 1.81 -21.73
CA ALA A 333 -23.82 1.03 -21.26
C ALA A 333 -22.51 1.86 -21.32
N PHE A 334 -22.31 2.59 -22.42
CA PHE A 334 -21.16 3.47 -22.57
C PHE A 334 -21.20 4.66 -21.58
N LEU A 335 -22.40 5.22 -21.35
CA LEU A 335 -22.57 6.31 -20.38
C LEU A 335 -22.22 5.85 -18.95
N LEU A 336 -22.65 4.65 -18.53
CA LEU A 336 -22.28 4.08 -17.24
C LEU A 336 -20.75 3.93 -17.09
N PHE A 337 -20.09 3.44 -18.15
CA PHE A 337 -18.63 3.39 -18.16
C PHE A 337 -18.01 4.79 -18.05
N LEU A 338 -18.49 5.76 -18.80
CA LEU A 338 -17.96 7.12 -18.84
C LEU A 338 -18.12 7.83 -17.47
N LEU A 339 -19.27 7.70 -16.85
CA LEU A 339 -19.54 8.27 -15.52
C LEU A 339 -18.64 7.65 -14.44
N ARG A 340 -18.49 6.31 -14.45
CA ARG A 340 -17.57 5.64 -13.54
C ARG A 340 -16.12 6.06 -13.77
N PHE A 341 -15.69 6.08 -15.03
CA PHE A 341 -14.33 6.51 -15.41
C PHE A 341 -14.04 7.94 -14.97
N THR A 342 -14.97 8.86 -15.20
CA THR A 342 -14.81 10.27 -14.80
C THR A 342 -14.65 10.40 -13.29
N MET A 343 -15.52 9.76 -12.52
CA MET A 343 -15.43 9.75 -11.06
C MET A 343 -14.09 9.16 -10.58
N GLN A 344 -13.71 8.02 -11.13
CA GLN A 344 -12.43 7.36 -10.83
C GLN A 344 -11.24 8.26 -11.17
N ALA A 345 -11.23 8.87 -12.36
CA ALA A 345 -10.17 9.77 -12.79
C ALA A 345 -10.03 10.98 -11.85
N VAL A 346 -11.15 11.54 -11.41
CA VAL A 346 -11.15 12.65 -10.45
C VAL A 346 -10.56 12.21 -9.10
N ILE A 347 -11.04 11.11 -8.52
CA ILE A 347 -10.62 10.66 -7.19
C ILE A 347 -9.16 10.20 -7.19
N VAL A 348 -8.76 9.37 -8.16
CA VAL A 348 -7.38 8.86 -8.26
C VAL A 348 -6.40 10.01 -8.47
N ASN A 349 -6.71 10.97 -9.36
CA ASN A 349 -5.79 12.08 -9.62
C ASN A 349 -5.77 13.14 -8.51
N LYS A 350 -6.86 13.33 -7.77
CA LYS A 350 -6.85 14.14 -6.55
C LYS A 350 -5.95 13.50 -5.49
N THR A 351 -6.14 12.23 -5.21
CA THR A 351 -5.29 11.48 -4.26
C THR A 351 -3.83 11.45 -4.72
N ALA A 352 -3.57 11.20 -6.01
CA ALA A 352 -2.22 11.25 -6.56
C ALA A 352 -1.56 12.63 -6.40
N ARG A 353 -2.34 13.71 -6.43
CA ARG A 353 -1.83 15.07 -6.18
C ARG A 353 -1.54 15.29 -4.69
N ASP A 354 -2.44 14.87 -3.81
CA ASP A 354 -2.28 15.05 -2.37
C ASP A 354 -1.10 14.23 -1.81
N LEU A 355 -0.82 13.08 -2.43
CA LEU A 355 0.34 12.23 -2.13
C LEU A 355 1.57 12.56 -2.99
N GLU A 356 1.57 13.71 -3.67
CA GLU A 356 2.63 14.16 -4.57
C GLU A 356 3.15 13.11 -5.56
N GLU A 357 2.24 12.23 -5.99
CA GLU A 357 2.58 11.33 -7.08
C GLU A 357 2.97 12.12 -8.33
N GLN A 358 4.12 11.82 -8.87
CA GLN A 358 4.70 12.57 -9.99
C GLN A 358 3.97 12.34 -11.33
N ARG A 359 2.97 11.46 -11.32
CA ARG A 359 2.19 11.12 -12.51
C ARG A 359 0.71 11.39 -12.29
N ARG A 360 0.04 11.68 -13.42
CA ARG A 360 -1.41 11.75 -13.50
C ARG A 360 -1.92 10.62 -14.37
N TYR A 361 -3.04 10.04 -13.98
CA TYR A 361 -3.61 8.85 -14.59
C TYR A 361 -4.93 9.20 -15.28
N TYR A 362 -4.84 9.80 -16.47
CA TYR A 362 -6.03 10.07 -17.31
C TYR A 362 -6.16 9.03 -18.41
N PHE A 363 -5.24 9.02 -19.37
CA PHE A 363 -5.29 8.13 -20.55
C PHE A 363 -4.93 6.68 -20.22
N THR A 364 -4.09 6.44 -19.23
CA THR A 364 -3.67 5.09 -18.85
C THR A 364 -4.62 4.42 -17.85
N LEU A 365 -5.53 5.19 -17.22
CA LEU A 365 -6.41 4.71 -16.17
C LEU A 365 -7.33 3.58 -16.62
N PRO A 366 -8.04 3.64 -17.78
CA PRO A 366 -8.89 2.54 -18.22
C PRO A 366 -8.14 1.22 -18.37
N ALA A 367 -6.94 1.27 -18.94
CA ALA A 367 -6.11 0.08 -19.09
C ALA A 367 -5.63 -0.48 -17.73
N PHE A 368 -5.17 0.39 -16.83
CA PHE A 368 -4.72 -0.04 -15.52
C PHE A 368 -5.85 -0.54 -14.62
N ASP A 369 -7.02 0.07 -14.73
CA ASP A 369 -8.22 -0.32 -13.99
C ASP A 369 -8.71 -1.71 -14.38
N LEU A 370 -8.62 -2.07 -15.66
CA LEU A 370 -8.92 -3.42 -16.14
C LEU A 370 -7.81 -4.43 -15.82
N LEU A 371 -6.54 -4.04 -15.98
CA LEU A 371 -5.41 -4.95 -15.82
C LEU A 371 -5.10 -5.28 -14.35
N GLN A 372 -5.35 -4.36 -13.42
CA GLN A 372 -5.02 -4.52 -12.01
C GLN A 372 -5.79 -5.66 -11.32
N PRO A 373 -7.14 -5.80 -11.46
CA PRO A 373 -7.87 -6.93 -10.90
C PRO A 373 -7.47 -8.26 -11.52
N ILE A 374 -7.29 -8.33 -12.85
CA ILE A 374 -6.84 -9.53 -13.54
C ILE A 374 -5.49 -9.99 -12.98
N GLN A 375 -4.57 -9.06 -12.80
CA GLN A 375 -3.25 -9.36 -12.26
C GLN A 375 -3.31 -9.76 -10.79
N SER A 376 -4.16 -9.11 -9.98
CA SER A 376 -4.37 -9.49 -8.58
C SER A 376 -4.89 -10.94 -8.47
N LEU A 377 -5.83 -11.31 -9.32
CA LEU A 377 -6.32 -12.70 -9.40
C LEU A 377 -5.22 -13.67 -9.84
N ARG A 378 -4.40 -13.30 -10.85
CA ARG A 378 -3.26 -14.10 -11.30
C ARG A 378 -2.25 -14.35 -10.17
N TRP A 379 -1.94 -13.35 -9.34
CA TRP A 379 -1.04 -13.54 -8.19
C TRP A 379 -1.63 -14.46 -7.13
N LYS A 380 -2.92 -14.29 -6.82
CA LYS A 380 -3.64 -15.17 -5.90
C LYS A 380 -3.65 -16.62 -6.42
N TRP A 381 -3.97 -16.79 -7.70
CA TRP A 381 -3.94 -18.10 -8.37
C TRP A 381 -2.55 -18.73 -8.30
N TYR A 382 -1.52 -17.99 -8.65
CA TYR A 382 -0.13 -18.47 -8.56
C TYR A 382 0.23 -18.93 -7.14
N CYS A 383 -0.22 -18.19 -6.11
CA CYS A 383 -0.02 -18.60 -4.72
C CYS A 383 -0.78 -19.88 -4.33
N LEU A 384 -1.89 -20.22 -5.00
CA LEU A 384 -2.64 -21.47 -4.72
C LEU A 384 -1.87 -22.70 -5.15
N PHE A 385 -1.20 -22.62 -6.30
CA PHE A 385 -0.50 -23.76 -6.92
C PHE A 385 0.98 -23.83 -6.54
N ARG A 386 1.54 -22.79 -5.97
CA ARG A 386 2.92 -22.81 -5.47
C ARG A 386 3.00 -23.71 -4.24
N LYS A 387 3.92 -24.68 -4.22
CA LYS A 387 4.17 -25.56 -3.06
C LYS A 387 4.44 -24.70 -1.82
N LYS A 388 3.96 -25.13 -0.66
CA LYS A 388 4.21 -24.44 0.64
C LYS A 388 5.70 -24.19 0.89
N SER A 389 6.58 -25.08 0.46
CA SER A 389 8.03 -24.94 0.49
C SER A 389 8.58 -23.72 -0.28
N GLY A 390 7.82 -23.14 -1.20
CA GLY A 390 8.21 -21.93 -1.93
C GLY A 390 7.94 -20.63 -1.16
N PHE A 391 7.21 -20.70 -0.05
CA PHE A 391 6.96 -19.59 0.91
C PHE A 391 7.71 -19.82 2.22
N LEU A 392 8.11 -21.06 2.47
CA LEU A 392 9.07 -21.46 3.47
C LEU A 392 10.46 -21.38 2.80
N ARG A 393 11.43 -20.89 3.50
CA ARG A 393 12.78 -20.79 2.98
C ARG A 393 13.33 -22.20 2.65
N LYS A 394 14.08 -22.30 1.53
CA LYS A 394 15.07 -23.33 1.33
C LYS A 394 16.25 -23.07 2.22
#